data_9871b6f4df0239453ce5e27584144517
#
_entry.id   9871b6f4df0239453ce5e27584144517
#
_cell.length_a   1.000
_cell.length_b   1.000
_cell.length_c   1.000
_cell.angle_alpha   90.00
_cell.angle_beta   90.00
_cell.angle_gamma   90.00
#
_symmetry.space_group_name_H-M   'P 1'
#
loop_
_entity.id
_entity.type
_entity.pdbx_description
1 polymer ?
#
loop_
_entity_poly.entity_id
_entity_poly.type
_entity_poly.pdbx_seq_one_letter_code
_entity_poly.pdbx_strand_id
1 'polypeptide(L)'
;GKVFEEAEIVNHDASKTDELTYLGETSWATPLWVNSRIFEADLKIGCGTVEPHFFAGYSGGGKIILPGISGIETIYRNHSYAMINHPSSRLGVLNRNIIYRDICEASSMSELDAVVNVVLSSEGGISKCFSGEPIKTHRSAVEFIERSIKAKAEKRADIVVVSGGGYPADRNLYQAVKGMAVGELLVKTNGVIVLLAECRDGVAHKHFYQLFSKFKNPADLLKHIKDHEPIRDQWEAQIMARILTKSRIVVYAKGVTAQELENMMLIPASSPEEALEIAFSLTSRNAELLAVPEGTHIIPEAPESNNT
;
A
#
# COMPACT_ATOMS: atom_id res chain seq x y z
N GLY A 1 -11.52 16.06 22.19
CA GLY A 1 -12.37 15.36 23.16
C GLY A 1 -11.53 14.94 24.38
N LYS A 2 -12.13 14.34 25.40
CA LYS A 2 -11.47 14.02 26.70
C LYS A 2 -10.11 13.35 26.61
N VAL A 3 -9.89 12.44 25.64
CA VAL A 3 -8.58 11.79 25.47
C VAL A 3 -7.46 12.81 25.22
N PHE A 4 -7.73 13.87 24.44
CA PHE A 4 -6.74 14.93 24.20
C PHE A 4 -6.45 15.81 25.40
N GLU A 5 -7.34 15.81 26.39
CA GLU A 5 -7.21 16.61 27.62
C GLU A 5 -6.55 15.82 28.76
N GLU A 6 -6.69 14.48 28.73
CA GLU A 6 -6.30 13.60 29.83
C GLU A 6 -5.10 12.68 29.51
N ALA A 7 -4.70 12.55 28.23
CA ALA A 7 -3.62 11.67 27.78
C ALA A 7 -2.45 12.43 27.17
N GLU A 8 -1.23 11.98 27.43
CA GLU A 8 -0.05 12.43 26.68
C GLU A 8 -0.10 11.85 25.25
N ILE A 9 0.02 12.71 24.25
CA ILE A 9 0.05 12.32 22.84
C ILE A 9 1.45 12.50 22.31
N VAL A 10 2.07 11.39 21.87
CA VAL A 10 3.42 11.37 21.34
C VAL A 10 3.40 10.84 19.90
N ASN A 11 3.99 11.61 18.99
CA ASN A 11 4.21 11.15 17.63
C ASN A 11 5.53 10.36 17.57
N HIS A 12 5.45 9.13 17.07
CA HIS A 12 6.63 8.31 16.82
C HIS A 12 7.41 8.85 15.62
N ASP A 13 8.74 8.91 15.77
CA ASP A 13 9.68 9.17 14.67
C ASP A 13 10.64 7.99 14.52
N ALA A 14 10.48 7.21 13.45
CA ALA A 14 11.28 6.02 13.18
C ALA A 14 12.79 6.30 13.01
N SER A 15 13.20 7.55 12.80
CA SER A 15 14.60 7.95 12.63
C SER A 15 15.32 8.30 13.94
N LYS A 16 14.58 8.45 15.05
CA LYS A 16 15.14 8.76 16.37
C LYS A 16 15.60 7.50 17.10
N THR A 17 16.82 7.08 16.83
CA THR A 17 17.37 5.82 17.36
C THR A 17 17.53 5.80 18.89
N ASP A 18 17.67 6.95 19.53
CA ASP A 18 17.74 7.13 20.97
C ASP A 18 16.40 6.91 21.69
N GLU A 19 15.29 6.95 20.97
CA GLU A 19 13.94 6.64 21.47
C GLU A 19 13.54 5.16 21.23
N LEU A 20 14.46 4.30 20.74
CA LEU A 20 14.16 2.92 20.37
C LEU A 20 14.82 1.90 21.30
N THR A 21 14.12 0.81 21.55
CA THR A 21 14.63 -0.39 22.23
C THR A 21 14.77 -1.54 21.23
N TYR A 22 15.93 -2.22 21.27
CA TYR A 22 16.18 -3.40 20.45
C TYR A 22 15.66 -4.67 21.13
N LEU A 23 14.83 -5.44 20.44
CA LEU A 23 14.20 -6.66 20.94
C LEU A 23 14.78 -7.96 20.36
N GLY A 24 15.77 -7.88 19.50
CA GLY A 24 16.31 -9.02 18.76
C GLY A 24 15.89 -9.03 17.30
N GLU A 25 16.03 -10.19 16.65
CA GLU A 25 15.67 -10.38 15.24
C GLU A 25 14.47 -11.33 15.13
N THR A 26 13.60 -11.07 14.17
CA THR A 26 12.56 -12.02 13.79
C THR A 26 13.14 -13.20 13.01
N SER A 27 12.36 -14.26 12.80
CA SER A 27 12.75 -15.40 11.95
C SER A 27 13.03 -15.04 10.49
N TRP A 28 12.66 -13.82 10.09
CA TRP A 28 12.94 -13.21 8.78
C TRP A 28 14.21 -12.36 8.76
N ALA A 29 15.02 -12.44 9.82
CA ALA A 29 16.20 -11.62 10.05
C ALA A 29 15.87 -10.10 10.00
N THR A 30 14.71 -9.71 10.51
CA THR A 30 14.32 -8.31 10.68
C THR A 30 14.76 -7.85 12.06
N PRO A 31 15.72 -6.91 12.16
CA PRO A 31 16.13 -6.35 13.44
C PRO A 31 14.96 -5.53 14.01
N LEU A 32 14.46 -5.92 15.17
CA LEU A 32 13.28 -5.30 15.75
C LEU A 32 13.67 -4.21 16.73
N TRP A 33 13.58 -2.98 16.27
CA TRP A 33 13.69 -1.75 17.06
C TRP A 33 12.29 -1.15 17.21
N VAL A 34 11.86 -0.93 18.44
CA VAL A 34 10.51 -0.43 18.76
C VAL A 34 10.62 0.76 19.70
N ASN A 35 9.70 1.71 19.62
CA ASN A 35 9.66 2.87 20.50
C ASN A 35 9.67 2.44 21.96
N SER A 36 10.65 2.96 22.74
CA SER A 36 10.90 2.55 24.11
C SER A 36 9.73 2.80 25.05
N ARG A 37 8.88 3.78 24.76
CA ARG A 37 7.71 4.13 25.58
C ARG A 37 6.69 2.99 25.72
N ILE A 38 6.65 2.04 24.77
CA ILE A 38 5.74 0.89 24.85
C ILE A 38 6.07 0.02 26.08
N PHE A 39 7.33 0.05 26.56
CA PHE A 39 7.78 -0.76 27.69
C PHE A 39 7.58 -0.06 29.05
N GLU A 40 7.17 1.20 29.04
CA GLU A 40 6.78 1.96 30.24
C GLU A 40 5.33 1.69 30.66
N ALA A 41 4.54 1.08 29.77
CA ALA A 41 3.12 0.82 29.98
C ALA A 41 2.87 -0.58 30.53
N ASP A 42 2.00 -0.68 31.55
CA ASP A 42 1.50 -1.95 32.10
C ASP A 42 0.53 -2.67 31.16
N LEU A 43 -0.13 -1.94 30.27
CA LEU A 43 -1.09 -2.47 29.29
C LEU A 43 -0.90 -1.77 27.93
N LYS A 44 -0.68 -2.58 26.89
CA LYS A 44 -0.40 -2.13 25.53
C LYS A 44 -1.58 -2.45 24.62
N ILE A 45 -2.32 -1.43 24.22
CA ILE A 45 -3.50 -1.59 23.35
C ILE A 45 -3.24 -0.88 22.01
N GLY A 46 -3.29 -1.65 20.93
CA GLY A 46 -3.17 -1.12 19.58
C GLY A 46 -4.52 -0.78 18.97
N CYS A 47 -4.69 0.41 18.39
CA CYS A 47 -5.88 0.80 17.66
C CYS A 47 -5.59 1.00 16.17
N GLY A 48 -6.47 0.48 15.28
CA GLY A 48 -6.25 0.63 13.85
C GLY A 48 -7.43 0.20 12.98
N THR A 49 -7.39 0.59 11.71
CA THR A 49 -8.34 0.17 10.69
C THR A 49 -7.86 -1.09 9.97
N VAL A 50 -8.80 -1.95 9.57
CA VAL A 50 -8.52 -3.12 8.73
C VAL A 50 -9.06 -2.85 7.34
N GLU A 51 -8.14 -2.78 6.37
CA GLU A 51 -8.38 -2.47 4.97
C GLU A 51 -7.44 -3.30 4.09
N PRO A 52 -7.74 -3.51 2.80
CA PRO A 52 -6.81 -4.13 1.86
C PRO A 52 -5.47 -3.39 1.80
N HIS A 53 -4.38 -4.15 1.72
CA HIS A 53 -3.04 -3.56 1.61
C HIS A 53 -2.22 -4.28 0.53
N PHE A 54 -1.69 -3.53 -0.41
CA PHE A 54 -1.15 -4.02 -1.68
C PHE A 54 0.11 -4.90 -1.58
N PHE A 55 0.84 -4.92 -0.45
CA PHE A 55 1.91 -5.88 -0.21
C PHE A 55 1.80 -6.63 1.14
N ALA A 56 1.23 -6.03 2.20
CA ALA A 56 1.07 -6.70 3.49
C ALA A 56 -0.23 -7.54 3.58
N GLY A 57 -1.04 -7.54 2.52
CA GLY A 57 -2.35 -8.19 2.48
C GLY A 57 -3.45 -7.31 3.05
N TYR A 58 -3.34 -6.95 4.33
CA TYR A 58 -4.29 -6.07 5.04
C TYR A 58 -3.54 -5.15 6.00
N SER A 59 -4.18 -4.01 6.36
CA SER A 59 -3.78 -3.12 7.45
C SER A 59 -4.34 -3.59 8.79
N GLY A 60 -4.01 -2.87 9.87
CA GLY A 60 -4.45 -3.22 11.23
C GLY A 60 -3.57 -4.29 11.90
N GLY A 61 -4.06 -4.85 13.01
CA GLY A 61 -3.34 -5.87 13.78
C GLY A 61 -1.94 -5.45 14.19
N GLY A 62 -0.96 -6.33 14.01
CA GLY A 62 0.44 -6.09 14.33
C GLY A 62 1.12 -4.97 13.56
N LYS A 63 0.49 -4.43 12.49
CA LYS A 63 1.03 -3.25 11.79
C LYS A 63 1.12 -2.00 12.67
N ILE A 64 0.46 -1.98 13.78
CA ILE A 64 0.59 -0.94 14.82
C ILE A 64 2.00 -0.93 15.38
N ILE A 65 2.64 -2.10 15.50
CA ILE A 65 4.04 -2.25 15.90
C ILE A 65 4.95 -2.05 14.69
N LEU A 66 4.80 -2.87 13.65
CA LEU A 66 5.63 -2.83 12.45
C LEU A 66 4.76 -2.54 11.20
N PRO A 67 4.84 -1.36 10.60
CA PRO A 67 5.85 -0.29 10.82
C PRO A 67 5.49 0.77 11.89
N GLY A 68 4.31 0.73 12.50
CA GLY A 68 3.66 1.82 13.21
C GLY A 68 4.51 2.56 14.24
N ILE A 69 5.24 1.83 15.09
CA ILE A 69 6.15 2.39 16.11
C ILE A 69 7.55 1.77 16.03
N SER A 70 7.92 1.21 14.88
CA SER A 70 9.23 0.59 14.66
C SER A 70 10.26 1.60 14.15
N GLY A 71 11.52 1.32 14.42
CA GLY A 71 12.64 2.08 13.87
C GLY A 71 12.83 1.89 12.36
N ILE A 72 13.53 2.83 11.73
CA ILE A 72 13.69 2.86 10.27
C ILE A 72 14.42 1.62 9.73
N GLU A 73 15.38 1.06 10.45
CA GLU A 73 16.09 -0.16 10.05
C GLU A 73 15.14 -1.38 10.02
N THR A 74 14.26 -1.51 11.01
CA THR A 74 13.20 -2.52 11.04
C THR A 74 12.29 -2.39 9.83
N ILE A 75 11.87 -1.15 9.52
CA ILE A 75 11.03 -0.86 8.37
C ILE A 75 11.75 -1.22 7.06
N TYR A 76 13.01 -0.82 6.91
CA TYR A 76 13.81 -1.11 5.71
C TYR A 76 13.95 -2.61 5.46
N ARG A 77 14.13 -3.41 6.51
CA ARG A 77 14.25 -4.85 6.36
C ARG A 77 12.92 -5.50 5.99
N ASN A 78 11.83 -5.21 6.70
CA ASN A 78 10.50 -5.73 6.40
C ASN A 78 10.00 -5.27 5.02
N HIS A 79 10.32 -4.03 4.61
CA HIS A 79 9.94 -3.45 3.32
C HIS A 79 11.08 -3.52 2.29
N SER A 80 12.04 -4.46 2.44
CA SER A 80 13.13 -4.65 1.49
C SER A 80 12.62 -5.15 0.14
N TYR A 81 13.45 -4.97 -0.90
CA TYR A 81 13.14 -5.47 -2.24
C TYR A 81 12.69 -6.93 -2.24
N ALA A 82 13.43 -7.79 -1.55
CA ALA A 82 13.15 -9.22 -1.49
C ALA A 82 11.79 -9.55 -0.85
N MET A 83 11.47 -8.89 0.27
CA MET A 83 10.21 -9.07 1.00
C MET A 83 9.01 -8.63 0.14
N ILE A 84 9.08 -7.46 -0.48
CA ILE A 84 7.99 -6.94 -1.34
C ILE A 84 7.87 -7.72 -2.65
N ASN A 85 8.99 -8.17 -3.24
CA ASN A 85 8.97 -8.92 -4.49
C ASN A 85 8.50 -10.37 -4.33
N HIS A 86 8.38 -10.86 -3.11
CA HIS A 86 7.94 -12.23 -2.86
C HIS A 86 6.53 -12.47 -3.43
N PRO A 87 6.27 -13.61 -4.09
CA PRO A 87 4.97 -13.91 -4.73
C PRO A 87 3.76 -13.82 -3.78
N SER A 88 3.94 -14.07 -2.50
CA SER A 88 2.87 -13.98 -1.50
C SER A 88 2.67 -12.58 -0.91
N SER A 89 3.58 -11.63 -1.16
CA SER A 89 3.45 -10.23 -0.70
C SER A 89 2.54 -9.47 -1.65
N ARG A 90 1.24 -9.71 -1.54
CA ARG A 90 0.20 -9.22 -2.48
C ARG A 90 -1.06 -8.77 -1.73
N LEU A 91 -1.83 -7.96 -2.42
CA LEU A 91 -3.14 -7.50 -1.99
C LEU A 91 -4.03 -8.69 -1.58
N GLY A 92 -4.63 -8.63 -0.39
CA GLY A 92 -5.57 -9.63 0.09
C GLY A 92 -4.97 -11.00 0.48
N VAL A 93 -3.65 -11.18 0.39
CA VAL A 93 -2.99 -12.42 0.81
C VAL A 93 -2.54 -12.29 2.26
N LEU A 94 -3.07 -13.11 3.16
CA LEU A 94 -2.74 -13.07 4.59
C LEU A 94 -1.81 -14.22 5.00
N ASN A 95 -2.31 -15.46 5.03
CA ASN A 95 -1.62 -16.59 5.67
C ASN A 95 -0.26 -16.96 5.06
N ARG A 96 -0.07 -16.76 3.75
CA ARG A 96 1.19 -17.03 3.04
C ARG A 96 2.07 -15.80 2.90
N ASN A 97 1.57 -14.63 3.29
CA ASN A 97 2.28 -13.36 3.13
C ASN A 97 3.43 -13.27 4.12
N ILE A 98 4.66 -13.22 3.61
CA ILE A 98 5.85 -13.20 4.44
C ILE A 98 6.00 -11.89 5.22
N ILE A 99 5.57 -10.76 4.64
CA ILE A 99 5.55 -9.45 5.32
C ILE A 99 4.58 -9.49 6.50
N TYR A 100 3.37 -10.03 6.30
CA TYR A 100 2.39 -10.19 7.38
C TYR A 100 2.91 -11.11 8.50
N ARG A 101 3.58 -12.21 8.16
CA ARG A 101 4.13 -13.14 9.15
C ARG A 101 5.22 -12.49 9.99
N ASP A 102 6.10 -11.71 9.37
CA ASP A 102 7.12 -10.93 10.04
C ASP A 102 6.50 -9.88 10.98
N ILE A 103 5.45 -9.18 10.52
CA ILE A 103 4.66 -8.25 11.34
C ILE A 103 4.02 -8.94 12.56
N CYS A 104 3.48 -10.15 12.39
CA CYS A 104 2.90 -10.91 13.49
C CYS A 104 3.96 -11.29 14.54
N GLU A 105 5.15 -11.71 14.09
CA GLU A 105 6.26 -12.05 14.97
C GLU A 105 6.76 -10.82 15.72
N ALA A 106 6.95 -9.69 15.04
CA ALA A 106 7.32 -8.42 15.64
C ALA A 106 6.30 -7.95 16.71
N SER A 107 5.02 -8.11 16.42
CA SER A 107 3.94 -7.81 17.38
C SER A 107 4.01 -8.67 18.63
N SER A 108 4.29 -9.97 18.46
CA SER A 108 4.45 -10.92 19.58
C SER A 108 5.69 -10.62 20.41
N MET A 109 6.83 -10.31 19.78
CA MET A 109 8.08 -9.93 20.48
C MET A 109 7.94 -8.62 21.26
N SER A 110 7.06 -7.71 20.82
CA SER A 110 6.77 -6.44 21.49
C SER A 110 5.75 -6.58 22.63
N GLU A 111 5.24 -7.80 22.87
CA GLU A 111 4.26 -8.08 23.93
C GLU A 111 3.03 -7.17 23.84
N LEU A 112 2.49 -6.97 22.63
CA LEU A 112 1.24 -6.24 22.45
C LEU A 112 0.08 -7.03 23.05
N ASP A 113 -0.57 -6.50 24.10
CA ASP A 113 -1.59 -7.22 24.87
C ASP A 113 -2.88 -7.38 24.10
N ALA A 114 -3.36 -6.31 23.47
CA ALA A 114 -4.61 -6.31 22.75
C ALA A 114 -4.63 -5.34 21.58
N VAL A 115 -5.56 -5.59 20.64
CA VAL A 115 -5.90 -4.64 19.60
C VAL A 115 -7.39 -4.31 19.61
N VAL A 116 -7.69 -3.08 19.18
CA VAL A 116 -9.03 -2.64 18.80
C VAL A 116 -8.97 -2.32 17.31
N ASN A 117 -9.48 -3.21 16.49
CA ASN A 117 -9.51 -3.05 15.04
C ASN A 117 -10.91 -2.67 14.56
N VAL A 118 -11.02 -1.65 13.73
CA VAL A 118 -12.28 -1.23 13.15
C VAL A 118 -12.30 -1.48 11.65
N VAL A 119 -13.45 -1.85 11.14
CA VAL A 119 -13.76 -1.90 9.71
C VAL A 119 -14.66 -0.72 9.42
N LEU A 120 -14.29 0.10 8.45
CA LEU A 120 -15.08 1.25 8.02
C LEU A 120 -16.11 0.84 6.96
N SER A 121 -17.22 1.55 6.93
CA SER A 121 -18.20 1.48 5.84
C SER A 121 -17.75 2.38 4.68
N SER A 122 -18.35 2.23 3.50
CA SER A 122 -18.15 3.12 2.35
C SER A 122 -18.49 4.58 2.63
N GLU A 123 -19.32 4.84 3.63
CA GLU A 123 -19.71 6.19 4.07
C GLU A 123 -18.74 6.78 5.12
N GLY A 124 -17.65 6.06 5.47
CA GLY A 124 -16.64 6.50 6.43
C GLY A 124 -17.01 6.29 7.90
N GLY A 125 -18.16 5.69 8.20
CA GLY A 125 -18.56 5.29 9.56
C GLY A 125 -17.92 3.95 9.97
N ILE A 126 -17.92 3.65 11.28
CA ILE A 126 -17.51 2.34 11.79
C ILE A 126 -18.60 1.31 11.47
N SER A 127 -18.29 0.36 10.58
CA SER A 127 -19.16 -0.78 10.26
C SER A 127 -19.11 -1.84 11.36
N LYS A 128 -17.91 -2.18 11.84
CA LYS A 128 -17.72 -3.16 12.91
C LYS A 128 -16.40 -2.92 13.66
N CYS A 129 -16.44 -3.26 14.95
CA CYS A 129 -15.27 -3.23 15.84
C CYS A 129 -14.94 -4.65 16.31
N PHE A 130 -13.65 -4.95 16.37
CA PHE A 130 -13.10 -6.21 16.88
C PHE A 130 -12.04 -5.90 17.92
N SER A 131 -12.05 -6.58 19.06
CA SER A 131 -11.06 -6.36 20.12
C SER A 131 -10.63 -7.67 20.77
N GLY A 132 -9.39 -7.72 21.25
CA GLY A 132 -8.81 -8.87 21.93
C GLY A 132 -7.36 -9.15 21.48
N GLU A 133 -6.95 -10.41 21.58
CA GLU A 133 -5.61 -10.86 21.22
C GLU A 133 -5.26 -10.45 19.77
N PRO A 134 -4.07 -9.85 19.54
CA PRO A 134 -3.77 -9.13 18.30
C PRO A 134 -3.98 -9.93 17.02
N ILE A 135 -3.41 -11.13 16.93
CA ILE A 135 -3.42 -11.94 15.70
C ILE A 135 -4.82 -12.51 15.42
N LYS A 136 -5.50 -13.05 16.43
CA LYS A 136 -6.84 -13.64 16.28
C LYS A 136 -7.87 -12.57 15.93
N THR A 137 -7.80 -11.44 16.63
CA THR A 137 -8.71 -10.31 16.40
C THR A 137 -8.56 -9.75 14.99
N HIS A 138 -7.30 -9.57 14.53
CA HIS A 138 -7.03 -9.12 13.17
C HIS A 138 -7.57 -10.10 12.12
N ARG A 139 -7.37 -11.40 12.29
CA ARG A 139 -7.92 -12.43 11.38
C ARG A 139 -9.43 -12.39 11.31
N SER A 140 -10.11 -12.26 12.45
CA SER A 140 -11.57 -12.14 12.49
C SER A 140 -12.08 -10.89 11.77
N ALA A 141 -11.35 -9.77 11.88
CA ALA A 141 -11.69 -8.55 11.16
C ALA A 141 -11.46 -8.72 9.63
N VAL A 142 -10.38 -9.39 9.23
CA VAL A 142 -10.11 -9.72 7.82
C VAL A 142 -11.18 -10.63 7.24
N GLU A 143 -11.57 -11.71 7.93
CA GLU A 143 -12.65 -12.61 7.50
C GLU A 143 -13.99 -11.89 7.33
N PHE A 144 -14.24 -10.88 8.16
CA PHE A 144 -15.44 -10.06 8.05
C PHE A 144 -15.40 -9.16 6.80
N ILE A 145 -14.30 -8.41 6.60
CA ILE A 145 -14.20 -7.45 5.50
C ILE A 145 -14.14 -8.15 4.13
N GLU A 146 -13.47 -9.31 4.04
CA GLU A 146 -13.34 -10.07 2.79
C GLU A 146 -14.66 -10.36 2.10
N ARG A 147 -15.74 -10.54 2.87
CA ARG A 147 -17.08 -10.82 2.33
C ARG A 147 -17.65 -9.66 1.53
N SER A 148 -17.18 -8.44 1.79
CA SER A 148 -17.73 -7.23 1.18
C SER A 148 -16.82 -6.63 0.12
N ILE A 149 -15.51 -6.92 0.14
CA ILE A 149 -14.53 -6.23 -0.71
C ILE A 149 -14.01 -7.08 -1.87
N LYS A 150 -14.27 -8.39 -1.88
CA LYS A 150 -13.89 -9.26 -3.00
C LYS A 150 -14.83 -9.02 -4.18
N ALA A 151 -14.27 -8.63 -5.31
CA ALA A 151 -15.01 -8.38 -6.55
C ALA A 151 -14.49 -9.29 -7.66
N LYS A 152 -15.39 -10.08 -8.25
CA LYS A 152 -15.02 -10.98 -9.35
C LYS A 152 -15.03 -10.23 -10.68
N ALA A 153 -13.95 -10.37 -11.45
CA ALA A 153 -13.89 -9.98 -12.84
C ALA A 153 -13.85 -11.24 -13.72
N GLU A 154 -14.71 -11.30 -14.74
CA GLU A 154 -14.77 -12.47 -15.63
C GLU A 154 -13.50 -12.62 -16.45
N LYS A 155 -12.85 -11.51 -16.78
CA LYS A 155 -11.62 -11.46 -17.58
C LYS A 155 -10.80 -10.21 -17.26
N ARG A 156 -9.53 -10.21 -17.67
CA ARG A 156 -8.70 -9.00 -17.69
C ARG A 156 -9.06 -8.14 -18.89
N ALA A 157 -8.94 -6.83 -18.74
CA ALA A 157 -9.24 -5.85 -19.77
C ALA A 157 -7.99 -5.25 -20.41
N ASP A 158 -8.12 -4.68 -21.61
CA ASP A 158 -7.05 -3.95 -22.29
C ASP A 158 -6.82 -2.59 -21.62
N ILE A 159 -7.90 -1.98 -21.12
CA ILE A 159 -7.91 -0.71 -20.40
C ILE A 159 -8.60 -0.92 -19.06
N VAL A 160 -7.96 -0.51 -17.96
CA VAL A 160 -8.57 -0.49 -16.64
C VAL A 160 -8.60 0.93 -16.12
N VAL A 161 -9.78 1.49 -15.94
CA VAL A 161 -9.98 2.79 -15.29
C VAL A 161 -10.17 2.57 -13.80
N VAL A 162 -9.32 3.15 -12.99
CA VAL A 162 -9.35 2.98 -11.54
C VAL A 162 -9.38 4.35 -10.83
N SER A 163 -10.26 4.48 -9.84
CA SER A 163 -10.28 5.62 -8.95
C SER A 163 -9.17 5.52 -7.89
N GLY A 164 -8.56 6.65 -7.53
CA GLY A 164 -7.67 6.77 -6.38
C GLY A 164 -8.36 6.61 -5.02
N GLY A 165 -9.70 6.50 -5.01
CA GLY A 165 -10.51 6.29 -3.79
C GLY A 165 -11.04 7.56 -3.15
N GLY A 166 -10.75 8.74 -3.69
CA GLY A 166 -11.14 10.02 -3.11
C GLY A 166 -10.36 10.39 -1.84
N TYR A 167 -10.58 11.60 -1.33
CA TYR A 167 -9.92 12.04 -0.10
C TYR A 167 -10.43 11.27 1.13
N PRO A 168 -9.55 10.79 2.03
CA PRO A 168 -8.09 11.01 2.07
C PRO A 168 -7.24 9.94 1.33
N ALA A 169 -7.85 8.95 0.69
CA ALA A 169 -7.12 7.82 0.09
C ALA A 169 -6.24 8.27 -1.10
N ASP A 170 -6.66 9.27 -1.86
CA ASP A 170 -5.94 9.84 -3.00
C ASP A 170 -5.33 11.22 -2.74
N ARG A 171 -5.12 11.57 -1.47
CA ARG A 171 -4.60 12.91 -1.10
C ARG A 171 -3.30 13.29 -1.82
N ASN A 172 -2.50 12.32 -2.25
CA ASN A 172 -1.27 12.50 -3.01
C ASN A 172 -0.98 11.29 -3.90
N LEU A 173 -0.05 11.46 -4.85
CA LEU A 173 0.29 10.41 -5.81
C LEU A 173 0.87 9.15 -5.14
N TYR A 174 1.66 9.32 -4.07
CA TYR A 174 2.19 8.21 -3.28
C TYR A 174 1.06 7.29 -2.78
N GLN A 175 -0.02 7.83 -2.23
CA GLN A 175 -1.17 7.03 -1.80
C GLN A 175 -1.96 6.46 -2.97
N ALA A 176 -2.07 7.20 -4.08
CA ALA A 176 -2.83 6.79 -5.26
C ALA A 176 -2.22 5.57 -6.00
N VAL A 177 -0.95 5.21 -5.74
CA VAL A 177 -0.32 3.95 -6.22
C VAL A 177 -1.13 2.72 -5.78
N LYS A 178 -1.86 2.78 -4.69
CA LYS A 178 -2.76 1.68 -4.26
C LYS A 178 -3.82 1.37 -5.32
N GLY A 179 -4.39 2.41 -5.93
CA GLY A 179 -5.31 2.24 -7.06
C GLY A 179 -4.62 1.61 -8.28
N MET A 180 -3.39 2.03 -8.59
CA MET A 180 -2.60 1.41 -9.68
C MET A 180 -2.36 -0.09 -9.41
N ALA A 181 -2.09 -0.46 -8.15
CA ALA A 181 -1.88 -1.86 -7.76
C ALA A 181 -3.15 -2.72 -7.91
N VAL A 182 -4.34 -2.15 -7.71
CA VAL A 182 -5.61 -2.81 -8.04
C VAL A 182 -5.77 -2.95 -9.56
N GLY A 183 -5.46 -1.90 -10.32
CA GLY A 183 -5.46 -1.93 -11.77
C GLY A 183 -4.52 -3.02 -12.35
N GLU A 184 -3.35 -3.23 -11.75
CA GLU A 184 -2.39 -4.29 -12.14
C GLU A 184 -3.02 -5.69 -12.14
N LEU A 185 -3.93 -5.96 -11.21
CA LEU A 185 -4.58 -7.27 -11.09
C LEU A 185 -5.62 -7.52 -12.19
N LEU A 186 -6.10 -6.47 -12.83
CA LEU A 186 -7.21 -6.50 -13.80
C LEU A 186 -6.78 -6.22 -15.23
N VAL A 187 -5.64 -5.57 -15.43
CA VAL A 187 -5.15 -5.21 -16.76
C VAL A 187 -4.42 -6.39 -17.41
N LYS A 188 -4.57 -6.54 -18.74
CA LYS A 188 -3.75 -7.45 -19.55
C LYS A 188 -2.29 -6.97 -19.62
N THR A 189 -1.37 -7.88 -19.89
CA THR A 189 0.02 -7.51 -20.18
C THR A 189 0.07 -6.55 -21.36
N ASN A 190 0.86 -5.48 -21.27
CA ASN A 190 0.94 -4.37 -22.21
C ASN A 190 -0.34 -3.52 -22.35
N GLY A 191 -1.35 -3.74 -21.50
CA GLY A 191 -2.52 -2.89 -21.41
C GLY A 191 -2.26 -1.54 -20.77
N VAL A 192 -3.33 -0.80 -20.52
CA VAL A 192 -3.28 0.56 -19.97
C VAL A 192 -4.10 0.65 -18.69
N ILE A 193 -3.51 1.21 -17.65
CA ILE A 193 -4.22 1.61 -16.43
C ILE A 193 -4.45 3.12 -16.51
N VAL A 194 -5.70 3.55 -16.38
CA VAL A 194 -6.08 4.97 -16.26
C VAL A 194 -6.37 5.24 -14.79
N LEU A 195 -5.53 6.02 -14.13
CA LEU A 195 -5.74 6.44 -12.75
C LEU A 195 -6.44 7.81 -12.74
N LEU A 196 -7.57 7.88 -12.03
CA LEU A 196 -8.29 9.12 -11.77
C LEU A 196 -8.17 9.44 -10.27
N ALA A 197 -7.47 10.53 -9.93
CA ALA A 197 -7.20 10.93 -8.55
C ALA A 197 -7.16 12.46 -8.40
N GLU A 198 -7.40 12.96 -7.21
CA GLU A 198 -7.24 14.40 -6.96
C GLU A 198 -5.78 14.79 -6.71
N CYS A 199 -5.08 14.01 -5.86
CA CYS A 199 -3.69 14.22 -5.44
C CYS A 199 -3.39 15.68 -5.00
N ARG A 200 -4.29 16.29 -4.23
CA ARG A 200 -4.22 17.71 -3.86
C ARG A 200 -2.93 18.13 -3.13
N ASP A 201 -2.27 17.16 -2.46
CA ASP A 201 -0.98 17.36 -1.78
C ASP A 201 0.22 17.01 -2.70
N GLY A 202 0.00 16.97 -4.04
CA GLY A 202 1.03 16.71 -5.04
C GLY A 202 1.54 15.26 -5.04
N VAL A 203 2.82 15.09 -5.38
CA VAL A 203 3.50 13.78 -5.30
C VAL A 203 3.75 13.37 -3.85
N ALA A 204 3.92 14.32 -2.96
CA ALA A 204 4.28 14.27 -1.53
C ALA A 204 5.72 13.79 -1.29
N HIS A 205 5.96 12.55 -1.10
CA HIS A 205 7.22 11.98 -0.61
C HIS A 205 8.41 12.24 -1.54
N LYS A 206 9.37 13.07 -1.08
CA LYS A 206 10.52 13.52 -1.87
C LYS A 206 11.38 12.35 -2.39
N HIS A 207 11.63 11.33 -1.57
CA HIS A 207 12.45 10.19 -1.98
C HIS A 207 11.77 9.34 -3.05
N PHE A 208 10.44 9.19 -2.98
CA PHE A 208 9.64 8.51 -4.01
C PHE A 208 9.79 9.21 -5.37
N TYR A 209 9.63 10.53 -5.42
CA TYR A 209 9.82 11.31 -6.64
C TYR A 209 11.24 11.23 -7.17
N GLN A 210 12.25 11.41 -6.28
CA GLN A 210 13.66 11.41 -6.65
C GLN A 210 14.14 10.06 -7.21
N LEU A 211 13.58 8.94 -6.75
CA LEU A 211 13.88 7.64 -7.31
C LEU A 211 13.44 7.59 -8.78
N PHE A 212 12.22 7.98 -9.09
CA PHE A 212 11.71 7.94 -10.45
C PHE A 212 12.45 8.91 -11.38
N SER A 213 12.68 10.13 -10.95
CA SER A 213 13.30 11.18 -11.78
C SER A 213 14.74 10.86 -12.21
N LYS A 214 15.42 9.92 -11.55
CA LYS A 214 16.78 9.47 -11.90
C LYS A 214 16.83 8.46 -13.03
N PHE A 215 15.73 7.77 -13.31
CA PHE A 215 15.67 6.67 -14.28
C PHE A 215 14.69 6.98 -15.41
N LYS A 216 14.95 6.39 -16.58
CA LYS A 216 14.06 6.49 -17.75
C LYS A 216 13.36 5.16 -18.07
N ASN A 217 13.71 4.09 -17.35
CA ASN A 217 13.19 2.76 -17.53
C ASN A 217 12.84 2.17 -16.16
N PRO A 218 11.62 1.63 -15.96
CA PRO A 218 11.22 1.05 -14.69
C PRO A 218 12.02 -0.19 -14.29
N ALA A 219 12.56 -0.96 -15.25
CA ALA A 219 13.40 -2.11 -14.95
C ALA A 219 14.76 -1.69 -14.37
N ASP A 220 15.34 -0.57 -14.84
CA ASP A 220 16.59 -0.04 -14.30
C ASP A 220 16.39 0.49 -12.86
N LEU A 221 15.25 1.13 -12.59
CA LEU A 221 14.86 1.53 -11.23
C LEU A 221 14.72 0.32 -10.31
N LEU A 222 14.02 -0.73 -10.75
CA LEU A 222 13.89 -1.97 -9.96
C LEU A 222 15.24 -2.64 -9.69
N LYS A 223 16.13 -2.65 -10.68
CA LYS A 223 17.48 -3.16 -10.51
C LYS A 223 18.26 -2.31 -9.49
N HIS A 224 18.15 -0.99 -9.57
CA HIS A 224 18.78 -0.10 -8.59
C HIS A 224 18.29 -0.38 -7.17
N ILE A 225 16.96 -0.46 -6.95
CA ILE A 225 16.38 -0.77 -5.64
C ILE A 225 16.85 -2.13 -5.12
N LYS A 226 16.99 -3.12 -6.00
CA LYS A 226 17.47 -4.47 -5.66
C LYS A 226 18.93 -4.50 -5.22
N ASP A 227 19.78 -3.73 -5.89
CA ASP A 227 21.24 -3.84 -5.80
C ASP A 227 21.87 -2.86 -4.78
N HIS A 228 21.06 -1.99 -4.15
CA HIS A 228 21.51 -0.98 -3.19
C HIS A 228 20.79 -1.10 -1.85
N GLU A 229 21.40 -0.49 -0.83
CA GLU A 229 20.80 -0.38 0.49
C GLU A 229 19.44 0.36 0.43
N PRO A 230 18.47 -0.08 1.25
CA PRO A 230 17.14 0.51 1.26
C PRO A 230 17.17 2.00 1.63
N ILE A 231 16.36 2.77 0.93
CA ILE A 231 16.08 4.17 1.27
C ILE A 231 14.59 4.37 1.57
N ARG A 232 14.29 5.48 2.23
CA ARG A 232 12.92 5.82 2.61
C ARG A 232 12.00 5.87 1.39
N ASP A 233 10.79 5.35 1.54
CA ASP A 233 9.71 5.35 0.53
C ASP A 233 10.00 4.51 -0.75
N GLN A 234 11.12 3.77 -0.81
CA GLN A 234 11.44 2.96 -1.98
C GLN A 234 10.44 1.83 -2.26
N TRP A 235 9.76 1.34 -1.21
CA TRP A 235 8.75 0.28 -1.36
C TRP A 235 7.59 0.68 -2.26
N GLU A 236 7.16 1.95 -2.20
CA GLU A 236 6.14 2.48 -3.10
C GLU A 236 6.66 2.62 -4.53
N ALA A 237 7.91 3.09 -4.67
CA ALA A 237 8.58 3.17 -5.97
C ALA A 237 8.75 1.78 -6.60
N GLN A 238 9.07 0.77 -5.81
CA GLN A 238 9.17 -0.62 -6.26
C GLN A 238 7.83 -1.14 -6.81
N ILE A 239 6.72 -0.87 -6.10
CA ILE A 239 5.40 -1.29 -6.54
C ILE A 239 5.03 -0.61 -7.87
N MET A 240 5.14 0.72 -7.95
CA MET A 240 4.80 1.46 -9.16
C MET A 240 5.70 1.07 -10.35
N ALA A 241 7.01 0.91 -10.12
CA ALA A 241 7.94 0.46 -11.16
C ALA A 241 7.61 -0.95 -11.66
N ARG A 242 7.23 -1.88 -10.75
CA ARG A 242 6.76 -3.22 -11.13
C ARG A 242 5.54 -3.17 -12.04
N ILE A 243 4.58 -2.31 -11.74
CA ILE A 243 3.38 -2.12 -12.57
C ILE A 243 3.79 -1.59 -13.96
N LEU A 244 4.67 -0.59 -14.00
CA LEU A 244 5.16 0.02 -15.24
C LEU A 244 5.96 -0.94 -16.13
N THR A 245 6.52 -2.03 -15.60
CA THR A 245 7.15 -3.07 -16.44
C THR A 245 6.15 -3.90 -17.23
N LYS A 246 4.87 -3.88 -16.88
CA LYS A 246 3.83 -4.73 -17.45
C LYS A 246 2.73 -3.95 -18.17
N SER A 247 2.54 -2.69 -17.83
CA SER A 247 1.46 -1.85 -18.33
C SER A 247 1.89 -0.39 -18.40
N ARG A 248 1.20 0.39 -19.22
CA ARG A 248 1.33 1.86 -19.22
C ARG A 248 0.31 2.45 -18.25
N ILE A 249 0.65 3.58 -17.66
CA ILE A 249 -0.24 4.25 -16.70
C ILE A 249 -0.50 5.66 -17.19
N VAL A 250 -1.76 5.96 -17.49
CA VAL A 250 -2.26 7.31 -17.78
C VAL A 250 -2.85 7.88 -16.51
N VAL A 251 -2.50 9.11 -16.17
CA VAL A 251 -2.93 9.73 -14.90
C VAL A 251 -3.62 11.05 -15.16
N TYR A 252 -4.84 11.17 -14.66
CA TYR A 252 -5.50 12.45 -14.44
C TYR A 252 -5.43 12.75 -12.94
N ALA A 253 -4.65 13.76 -12.57
CA ALA A 253 -4.51 14.21 -11.19
C ALA A 253 -4.37 15.74 -11.13
N LYS A 254 -5.29 16.41 -10.41
CA LYS A 254 -5.32 17.89 -10.35
C LYS A 254 -4.13 18.50 -9.61
N GLY A 255 -3.63 17.80 -8.61
CA GLY A 255 -2.58 18.30 -7.73
C GLY A 255 -1.15 17.98 -8.18
N VAL A 256 -0.96 17.28 -9.31
CA VAL A 256 0.37 16.90 -9.84
C VAL A 256 0.53 17.49 -11.24
N THR A 257 1.66 18.12 -11.50
CA THR A 257 1.94 18.71 -12.82
C THR A 257 2.25 17.64 -13.87
N ALA A 258 1.98 17.93 -15.14
CA ALA A 258 2.32 17.03 -16.25
C ALA A 258 3.81 16.65 -16.24
N GLN A 259 4.69 17.63 -15.99
CA GLN A 259 6.15 17.40 -15.93
C GLN A 259 6.55 16.45 -14.78
N GLU A 260 5.91 16.54 -13.62
CA GLU A 260 6.16 15.62 -12.51
C GLU A 260 5.73 14.20 -12.86
N LEU A 261 4.55 14.04 -13.50
CA LEU A 261 4.08 12.73 -13.97
C LEU A 261 5.03 12.13 -15.01
N GLU A 262 5.46 12.90 -16.00
CA GLU A 262 6.42 12.46 -17.02
C GLU A 262 7.77 12.06 -16.43
N ASN A 263 8.28 12.82 -15.45
CA ASN A 263 9.51 12.51 -14.73
C ASN A 263 9.39 11.19 -13.94
N MET A 264 8.17 10.77 -13.64
CA MET A 264 7.84 9.51 -12.95
C MET A 264 7.40 8.40 -13.92
N MET A 265 7.67 8.54 -15.23
CA MET A 265 7.32 7.57 -16.27
C MET A 265 5.80 7.34 -16.42
N LEU A 266 4.99 8.30 -15.99
CA LEU A 266 3.54 8.31 -16.12
C LEU A 266 3.13 9.18 -17.30
N ILE A 267 1.98 8.90 -17.89
CA ILE A 267 1.43 9.64 -19.03
C ILE A 267 0.38 10.62 -18.47
N PRO A 268 0.62 11.93 -18.53
CA PRO A 268 -0.33 12.91 -18.02
C PRO A 268 -1.55 13.05 -18.94
N ALA A 269 -2.70 13.32 -18.32
CA ALA A 269 -3.91 13.76 -19.01
C ALA A 269 -4.49 14.99 -18.30
N SER A 270 -5.07 15.92 -19.05
CA SER A 270 -5.66 17.16 -18.52
C SER A 270 -7.13 17.01 -18.12
N SER A 271 -7.78 15.93 -18.56
CA SER A 271 -9.15 15.58 -18.18
C SER A 271 -9.35 14.06 -18.15
N PRO A 272 -10.42 13.55 -17.52
CA PRO A 272 -10.77 12.13 -17.59
C PRO A 272 -11.04 11.65 -19.02
N GLU A 273 -11.65 12.50 -19.87
CA GLU A 273 -11.93 12.22 -21.26
C GLU A 273 -10.65 12.04 -22.05
N GLU A 274 -9.70 12.98 -21.92
CA GLU A 274 -8.39 12.87 -22.56
C GLU A 274 -7.63 11.63 -22.08
N ALA A 275 -7.72 11.28 -20.81
CA ALA A 275 -7.09 10.07 -20.29
C ALA A 275 -7.62 8.81 -21.01
N LEU A 276 -8.92 8.74 -21.28
CA LEU A 276 -9.53 7.67 -22.06
C LEU A 276 -9.09 7.70 -23.52
N GLU A 277 -9.07 8.86 -24.17
CA GLU A 277 -8.61 9.02 -25.56
C GLU A 277 -7.16 8.53 -25.70
N ILE A 278 -6.28 8.92 -24.79
CA ILE A 278 -4.89 8.44 -24.71
C ILE A 278 -4.88 6.91 -24.55
N ALA A 279 -5.66 6.36 -23.62
CA ALA A 279 -5.68 4.92 -23.37
C ALA A 279 -6.13 4.11 -24.61
N PHE A 280 -7.16 4.57 -25.31
CA PHE A 280 -7.61 3.94 -26.57
C PHE A 280 -6.57 4.10 -27.69
N SER A 281 -5.85 5.22 -27.77
CA SER A 281 -4.79 5.41 -28.76
C SER A 281 -3.59 4.47 -28.52
N LEU A 282 -3.33 4.16 -27.25
CA LEU A 282 -2.26 3.27 -26.83
C LEU A 282 -2.63 1.77 -26.96
N THR A 283 -3.88 1.43 -27.09
CA THR A 283 -4.40 0.07 -27.25
C THR A 283 -5.06 -0.14 -28.61
N SER A 284 -6.38 -0.09 -28.66
CA SER A 284 -7.15 -0.08 -29.90
C SER A 284 -8.52 0.57 -29.68
N ARG A 285 -9.19 0.98 -30.77
CA ARG A 285 -10.57 1.52 -30.69
C ARG A 285 -11.60 0.51 -30.18
N ASN A 286 -11.30 -0.78 -30.31
CA ASN A 286 -12.15 -1.89 -29.87
C ASN A 286 -11.64 -2.51 -28.56
N ALA A 287 -10.76 -1.81 -27.81
CA ALA A 287 -10.22 -2.29 -26.57
C ALA A 287 -11.32 -2.53 -25.54
N GLU A 288 -11.21 -3.62 -24.81
CA GLU A 288 -12.08 -3.92 -23.68
C GLU A 288 -11.71 -3.02 -22.50
N LEU A 289 -12.71 -2.32 -21.95
CA LEU A 289 -12.56 -1.42 -20.83
C LEU A 289 -13.26 -1.97 -19.60
N LEU A 290 -12.57 -1.92 -18.45
CA LEU A 290 -13.12 -2.22 -17.14
C LEU A 290 -12.98 -0.99 -16.25
N ALA A 291 -14.05 -0.58 -15.57
CA ALA A 291 -14.04 0.51 -14.60
C ALA A 291 -14.09 -0.02 -13.17
N VAL A 292 -13.26 0.56 -12.29
CA VAL A 292 -13.13 0.22 -10.87
C VAL A 292 -13.31 1.48 -10.03
N PRO A 293 -14.55 1.85 -9.69
CA PRO A 293 -14.83 3.09 -8.96
C PRO A 293 -14.27 3.10 -7.53
N GLU A 294 -14.24 1.95 -6.87
CA GLU A 294 -13.76 1.78 -5.48
C GLU A 294 -12.33 1.22 -5.43
N GLY A 295 -11.42 1.78 -6.25
CA GLY A 295 -10.12 1.21 -6.56
C GLY A 295 -9.24 0.86 -5.36
N THR A 296 -9.31 1.58 -4.23
CA THR A 296 -8.49 1.31 -3.05
C THR A 296 -9.15 0.41 -2.02
N HIS A 297 -10.45 0.13 -2.17
CA HIS A 297 -11.25 -0.58 -1.16
C HIS A 297 -11.66 -1.99 -1.57
N ILE A 298 -11.32 -2.44 -2.78
CA ILE A 298 -11.67 -3.78 -3.27
C ILE A 298 -10.44 -4.67 -3.47
N ILE A 299 -10.68 -5.97 -3.43
CA ILE A 299 -9.72 -7.00 -3.85
C ILE A 299 -10.31 -7.66 -5.09
N PRO A 300 -9.80 -7.33 -6.29
CA PRO A 300 -10.30 -7.95 -7.49
C PRO A 300 -9.77 -9.38 -7.64
N GLU A 301 -10.68 -10.29 -8.00
CA GLU A 301 -10.37 -11.66 -8.39
C GLU A 301 -10.58 -11.80 -9.90
N ALA A 302 -9.49 -11.79 -10.65
CA ALA A 302 -9.50 -12.04 -12.09
C ALA A 302 -8.85 -13.39 -12.41
N PRO A 303 -9.21 -14.06 -13.52
CA PRO A 303 -8.51 -15.26 -13.97
C PRO A 303 -7.02 -15.01 -14.12
N GLU A 304 -6.21 -16.03 -13.81
CA GLU A 304 -4.77 -15.97 -14.10
C GLU A 304 -4.55 -15.63 -15.57
N SER A 305 -3.57 -14.78 -15.86
CA SER A 305 -3.18 -14.50 -17.22
C SER A 305 -2.69 -15.81 -17.84
N ASN A 306 -3.42 -16.36 -18.81
CA ASN A 306 -2.90 -17.42 -19.66
C ASN A 306 -1.67 -16.84 -20.38
N ASN A 307 -0.48 -17.10 -19.84
CA ASN A 307 0.76 -16.91 -20.58
C ASN A 307 0.76 -17.99 -21.70
N THR A 308 0.17 -17.68 -22.83
CA THR A 308 0.44 -18.40 -24.09
C THR A 308 1.60 -17.72 -24.79
#